data_af3bdf84575a9153644bde536c5f529b
#
_entry.id   af3bdf84575a9153644bde536c5f529b
#
_cell.length_a   1.000
_cell.length_b   1.000
_cell.length_c   1.000
_cell.angle_alpha   90.00
_cell.angle_beta   90.00
_cell.angle_gamma   90.00
#
_symmetry.space_group_name_H-M   'P 1'
#
loop_
_entity.id
_entity.type
_entity.pdbx_description
1 polymer ?
#
loop_
_entity_poly.entity_id
_entity_poly.type
_entity_poly.pdbx_seq_one_letter_code
_entity_poly.pdbx_strand_id
1 'polypeptide(L)'
;MGILPTPCLTLLTDISRYGQIDLDLIDAAIEGGVDMIQLREPLLNDDRIIEIGNLIAEITKDRALLILNGNPEIATKINADGIQLPEKQMNIKSSDISRELLIGRSIHSKHAAVEAELAGADFLIAGTIFHTDSHPRIKPSGINLITQVCGTTVKPVLAIGGIGLNNAESIIKAGADGVAVISYIWDSQKPKYAARSLKKKLRVGKFI
;
A
#
# COMPACT_ATOMS: atom_id res chain seq x y z
N MET A 1 18.74 -1.83 3.61
CA MET A 1 17.49 -1.07 3.44
C MET A 1 16.85 -1.56 2.16
N GLY A 2 15.70 -2.22 2.24
CA GLY A 2 15.06 -2.83 1.07
C GLY A 2 14.57 -1.76 0.11
N ILE A 3 14.89 -1.93 -1.18
CA ILE A 3 14.32 -1.09 -2.24
C ILE A 3 12.92 -1.62 -2.54
N LEU A 4 11.93 -0.73 -2.61
CA LEU A 4 10.57 -1.10 -2.97
C LEU A 4 10.55 -1.77 -4.36
N PRO A 5 9.96 -2.96 -4.54
CA PRO A 5 9.84 -3.59 -5.86
C PRO A 5 9.14 -2.65 -6.85
N THR A 6 9.58 -2.60 -8.09
CA THR A 6 8.97 -1.70 -9.09
C THR A 6 8.67 -2.43 -10.40
N PRO A 7 7.42 -2.40 -10.90
CA PRO A 7 6.23 -1.80 -10.29
C PRO A 7 5.76 -2.60 -9.06
N CYS A 8 5.41 -1.92 -7.96
CA CYS A 8 4.93 -2.53 -6.74
C CYS A 8 3.42 -2.79 -6.80
N LEU A 9 2.99 -4.00 -6.45
CA LEU A 9 1.59 -4.33 -6.22
C LEU A 9 1.38 -4.57 -4.72
N THR A 10 0.60 -3.69 -4.08
CA THR A 10 0.27 -3.77 -2.66
C THR A 10 -1.16 -4.24 -2.46
N LEU A 11 -1.37 -5.19 -1.54
CA LEU A 11 -2.69 -5.59 -1.05
C LEU A 11 -2.88 -5.06 0.37
N LEU A 12 -3.98 -4.32 0.62
CA LEU A 12 -4.38 -3.90 1.96
C LEU A 12 -5.39 -4.87 2.54
N THR A 13 -5.34 -5.10 3.86
CA THR A 13 -6.40 -5.79 4.59
C THR A 13 -7.57 -4.84 4.87
N ASP A 14 -8.77 -5.40 5.07
CA ASP A 14 -9.98 -4.66 5.46
C ASP A 14 -10.97 -5.63 6.16
N ILE A 15 -10.64 -6.03 7.39
CA ILE A 15 -11.49 -6.94 8.20
C ILE A 15 -12.87 -6.31 8.46
N SER A 16 -12.94 -4.99 8.56
CA SER A 16 -14.21 -4.29 8.77
C SER A 16 -15.22 -4.54 7.67
N ARG A 17 -14.75 -4.72 6.43
CA ARG A 17 -15.57 -5.04 5.25
C ARG A 17 -15.81 -6.53 5.07
N TYR A 18 -14.80 -7.37 5.33
CA TYR A 18 -14.83 -8.80 5.01
C TYR A 18 -15.10 -9.70 6.22
N GLY A 19 -15.22 -9.11 7.42
CA GLY A 19 -15.56 -9.81 8.66
C GLY A 19 -14.41 -10.56 9.33
N GLN A 20 -13.44 -11.06 8.56
CA GLN A 20 -12.25 -11.76 9.06
C GLN A 20 -11.07 -11.61 8.11
N ILE A 21 -9.88 -11.95 8.60
CA ILE A 21 -8.70 -12.10 7.76
C ILE A 21 -8.76 -13.47 7.05
N ASP A 22 -8.44 -13.48 5.77
CA ASP A 22 -8.33 -14.69 4.95
C ASP A 22 -6.85 -14.88 4.57
N LEU A 23 -6.15 -15.74 5.30
CA LEU A 23 -4.73 -16.00 5.13
C LEU A 23 -4.45 -16.76 3.83
N ASP A 24 -5.35 -17.64 3.40
CA ASP A 24 -5.23 -18.39 2.14
C ASP A 24 -5.36 -17.44 0.94
N LEU A 25 -6.24 -16.45 1.04
CA LEU A 25 -6.35 -15.40 0.02
C LEU A 25 -5.06 -14.58 -0.07
N ILE A 26 -4.49 -14.18 1.07
CA ILE A 26 -3.24 -13.42 1.11
C ILE A 26 -2.11 -14.23 0.49
N ASP A 27 -1.96 -15.50 0.87
CA ASP A 27 -0.95 -16.40 0.32
C ASP A 27 -1.09 -16.55 -1.20
N ALA A 28 -2.31 -16.81 -1.67
CA ALA A 28 -2.62 -16.90 -3.10
C ALA A 28 -2.33 -15.58 -3.85
N ALA A 29 -2.58 -14.42 -3.23
CA ALA A 29 -2.27 -13.12 -3.82
C ALA A 29 -0.76 -12.90 -3.95
N ILE A 30 0.04 -13.28 -2.95
CA ILE A 30 1.52 -13.24 -2.99
C ILE A 30 2.03 -14.16 -4.10
N GLU A 31 1.53 -15.38 -4.23
CA GLU A 31 1.84 -16.28 -5.35
C GLU A 31 1.45 -15.71 -6.72
N GLY A 32 0.46 -14.81 -6.75
CA GLY A 32 0.04 -14.06 -7.92
C GLY A 32 0.93 -12.87 -8.27
N GLY A 33 1.84 -12.48 -7.38
CA GLY A 33 2.80 -11.39 -7.59
C GLY A 33 2.48 -10.10 -6.81
N VAL A 34 1.73 -10.19 -5.70
CA VAL A 34 1.68 -9.13 -4.69
C VAL A 34 3.04 -9.04 -4.04
N ASP A 35 3.60 -7.84 -3.98
CA ASP A 35 4.94 -7.56 -3.43
C ASP A 35 4.90 -7.05 -2.00
N MET A 36 3.74 -6.56 -1.56
CA MET A 36 3.57 -5.92 -0.26
C MET A 36 2.18 -6.18 0.29
N ILE A 37 2.10 -6.59 1.53
CA ILE A 37 0.85 -6.65 2.32
C ILE A 37 0.85 -5.49 3.30
N GLN A 38 -0.20 -4.68 3.30
CA GLN A 38 -0.40 -3.65 4.30
C GLN A 38 -1.50 -4.09 5.28
N LEU A 39 -1.12 -4.38 6.52
CA LEU A 39 -2.07 -4.62 7.62
C LEU A 39 -2.65 -3.28 8.07
N ARG A 40 -3.94 -3.04 7.73
CA ARG A 40 -4.65 -1.80 8.02
C ARG A 40 -6.01 -2.08 8.65
N GLU A 41 -6.05 -2.08 9.98
CA GLU A 41 -7.24 -2.42 10.76
C GLU A 41 -7.51 -1.37 11.86
N PRO A 42 -8.05 -0.20 11.49
CA PRO A 42 -8.16 0.94 12.41
C PRO A 42 -9.16 0.72 13.55
N LEU A 43 -9.97 -0.32 13.51
CA LEU A 43 -10.98 -0.64 14.53
C LEU A 43 -10.53 -1.74 15.49
N LEU A 44 -9.40 -2.40 15.24
CA LEU A 44 -8.86 -3.43 16.12
C LEU A 44 -7.98 -2.83 17.21
N ASN A 45 -7.94 -3.48 18.36
CA ASN A 45 -6.98 -3.19 19.42
C ASN A 45 -5.58 -3.76 19.10
N ASP A 46 -4.59 -3.32 19.84
CA ASP A 46 -3.19 -3.66 19.63
C ASP A 46 -2.93 -5.17 19.73
N ASP A 47 -3.54 -5.86 20.69
CA ASP A 47 -3.35 -7.31 20.87
C ASP A 47 -3.84 -8.09 19.64
N ARG A 48 -4.97 -7.70 19.08
CA ARG A 48 -5.50 -8.35 17.89
C ARG A 48 -4.68 -8.01 16.64
N ILE A 49 -4.16 -6.79 16.54
CA ILE A 49 -3.23 -6.41 15.46
C ILE A 49 -1.95 -7.24 15.56
N ILE A 50 -1.40 -7.44 16.76
CA ILE A 50 -0.20 -8.26 16.96
C ILE A 50 -0.46 -9.72 16.56
N GLU A 51 -1.58 -10.29 16.99
CA GLU A 51 -1.96 -11.67 16.63
C GLU A 51 -2.03 -11.86 15.11
N ILE A 52 -2.79 -11.02 14.42
CA ILE A 52 -2.96 -11.08 12.95
C ILE A 52 -1.63 -10.76 12.25
N GLY A 53 -0.91 -9.77 12.74
CA GLY A 53 0.36 -9.35 12.18
C GLY A 53 1.40 -10.48 12.18
N ASN A 54 1.49 -11.24 13.27
CA ASN A 54 2.37 -12.40 13.34
C ASN A 54 1.98 -13.49 12.34
N LEU A 55 0.68 -13.76 12.15
CA LEU A 55 0.21 -14.73 11.15
C LEU A 55 0.57 -14.27 9.72
N ILE A 56 0.41 -12.98 9.41
CA ILE A 56 0.78 -12.43 8.11
C ILE A 56 2.30 -12.44 7.92
N ALA A 57 3.08 -12.12 8.98
CA ALA A 57 4.54 -12.14 8.93
C ALA A 57 5.10 -13.50 8.51
N GLU A 58 4.53 -14.60 9.00
CA GLU A 58 4.92 -15.97 8.59
C GLU A 58 4.67 -16.21 7.09
N ILE A 59 3.56 -15.71 6.55
CA ILE A 59 3.20 -15.89 5.14
C ILE A 59 4.06 -14.99 4.23
N THR A 60 4.39 -13.78 4.67
CA THR A 60 5.14 -12.80 3.87
C THR A 60 6.64 -13.03 3.87
N LYS A 61 7.16 -13.79 4.86
CA LYS A 61 8.59 -14.01 5.05
C LYS A 61 9.30 -14.43 3.75
N ASP A 62 10.33 -13.69 3.38
CA ASP A 62 11.15 -13.88 2.18
C ASP A 62 10.38 -13.84 0.83
N ARG A 63 9.12 -13.38 0.84
CA ARG A 63 8.23 -13.41 -0.33
C ARG A 63 7.60 -12.06 -0.66
N ALA A 64 7.20 -11.30 0.35
CA ALA A 64 6.57 -9.99 0.21
C ALA A 64 6.86 -9.14 1.45
N LEU A 65 6.80 -7.82 1.31
CA LEU A 65 6.95 -6.90 2.43
C LEU A 65 5.68 -6.89 3.29
N LEU A 66 5.84 -6.87 4.62
CA LEU A 66 4.76 -6.59 5.57
C LEU A 66 4.87 -5.15 6.07
N ILE A 67 3.86 -4.34 5.81
CA ILE A 67 3.76 -2.95 6.28
C ILE A 67 2.60 -2.82 7.25
N LEU A 68 2.85 -2.31 8.46
CA LEU A 68 1.78 -1.98 9.39
C LEU A 68 1.29 -0.55 9.19
N ASN A 69 -0.01 -0.36 8.99
CA ASN A 69 -0.64 0.96 9.08
C ASN A 69 -1.01 1.24 10.54
N GLY A 70 -0.08 1.85 11.29
CA GLY A 70 -0.32 2.06 12.72
C GLY A 70 0.92 2.43 13.51
N ASN A 71 1.01 1.89 14.74
CA ASN A 71 2.04 2.21 15.72
C ASN A 71 3.38 1.54 15.35
N PRO A 72 4.51 2.31 15.29
CA PRO A 72 5.85 1.78 15.05
C PRO A 72 6.30 0.70 16.05
N GLU A 73 5.91 0.80 17.32
CA GLU A 73 6.26 -0.19 18.34
C GLU A 73 5.62 -1.56 18.04
N ILE A 74 4.37 -1.55 17.54
CA ILE A 74 3.69 -2.78 17.14
C ILE A 74 4.33 -3.35 15.88
N ALA A 75 4.70 -2.49 14.91
CA ALA A 75 5.41 -2.93 13.72
C ALA A 75 6.69 -3.71 14.06
N THR A 76 7.46 -3.22 15.04
CA THR A 76 8.65 -3.91 15.56
C THR A 76 8.29 -5.26 16.21
N LYS A 77 7.21 -5.30 17.01
CA LYS A 77 6.78 -6.54 17.70
C LYS A 77 6.37 -7.66 16.75
N ILE A 78 5.78 -7.31 15.59
CA ILE A 78 5.36 -8.29 14.58
C ILE A 78 6.42 -8.51 13.49
N ASN A 79 7.64 -7.99 13.67
CA ASN A 79 8.72 -8.03 12.68
C ASN A 79 8.27 -7.54 11.29
N ALA A 80 7.48 -6.46 11.24
CA ALA A 80 7.10 -5.84 9.98
C ALA A 80 8.32 -5.19 9.31
N ASP A 81 8.35 -5.17 7.97
CA ASP A 81 9.38 -4.50 7.18
C ASP A 81 9.24 -2.98 7.20
N GLY A 82 8.08 -2.47 7.58
CA GLY A 82 7.86 -1.04 7.65
C GLY A 82 6.50 -0.64 8.21
N ILE A 83 6.27 0.66 8.18
CA ILE A 83 5.03 1.30 8.64
C ILE A 83 4.44 2.22 7.57
N GLN A 84 3.13 2.38 7.62
CA GLN A 84 2.40 3.38 6.84
C GLN A 84 1.80 4.40 7.80
N LEU A 85 2.18 5.68 7.64
CA LEU A 85 1.66 6.79 8.43
C LEU A 85 0.63 7.61 7.64
N PRO A 86 -0.52 7.97 8.24
CA PRO A 86 -1.49 8.85 7.61
C PRO A 86 -0.95 10.29 7.49
N GLU A 87 -1.47 11.06 6.52
CA GLU A 87 -1.07 12.45 6.28
C GLU A 87 -1.17 13.33 7.54
N LYS A 88 -2.17 13.13 8.39
CA LYS A 88 -2.33 13.88 9.66
C LYS A 88 -1.20 13.68 10.67
N GLN A 89 -0.28 12.75 10.46
CA GLN A 89 0.86 12.44 11.33
C GLN A 89 2.20 12.91 10.72
N MET A 90 2.21 13.97 9.90
CA MET A 90 3.44 14.52 9.31
C MET A 90 4.45 15.04 10.36
N ASN A 91 4.00 15.31 11.59
CA ASN A 91 4.86 15.68 12.72
C ASN A 91 5.78 14.56 13.20
N ILE A 92 5.43 13.29 12.95
CA ILE A 92 6.31 12.15 13.27
C ILE A 92 7.39 12.07 12.18
N LYS A 93 8.63 12.26 12.57
CA LYS A 93 9.78 12.21 11.64
C LYS A 93 10.39 10.81 11.60
N SER A 94 11.13 10.51 10.53
CA SER A 94 11.87 9.25 10.43
C SER A 94 12.89 9.05 11.56
N SER A 95 13.43 10.14 12.11
CA SER A 95 14.32 10.10 13.27
C SER A 95 13.67 9.54 14.54
N ASP A 96 12.34 9.58 14.62
CA ASP A 96 11.54 9.15 15.78
C ASP A 96 11.16 7.66 15.68
N ILE A 97 11.57 7.00 14.60
CA ILE A 97 11.20 5.63 14.25
C ILE A 97 12.48 4.79 14.08
N SER A 98 12.41 3.49 14.35
CA SER A 98 13.53 2.58 14.09
C SER A 98 14.00 2.69 12.64
N ARG A 99 15.32 2.81 12.42
CA ARG A 99 15.93 2.91 11.09
C ARG A 99 15.81 1.62 10.27
N GLU A 100 15.38 0.53 10.88
CA GLU A 100 15.18 -0.74 10.21
C GLU A 100 13.83 -0.80 9.48
N LEU A 101 12.86 0.08 9.85
CA LEU A 101 11.54 0.13 9.25
C LEU A 101 11.50 1.05 8.03
N LEU A 102 10.92 0.57 6.93
CA LEU A 102 10.50 1.41 5.81
C LEU A 102 9.35 2.33 6.25
N ILE A 103 9.39 3.59 5.84
CA ILE A 103 8.38 4.58 6.21
C ILE A 103 7.58 4.98 4.99
N GLY A 104 6.35 4.47 4.89
CA GLY A 104 5.34 4.91 3.94
C GLY A 104 4.52 6.06 4.47
N ARG A 105 4.10 6.99 3.61
CA ARG A 105 3.18 8.06 3.97
C ARG A 105 2.01 8.16 3.01
N SER A 106 0.81 8.29 3.57
CA SER A 106 -0.39 8.59 2.78
C SER A 106 -0.44 10.07 2.47
N ILE A 107 -0.76 10.42 1.22
CA ILE A 107 -0.81 11.81 0.75
C ILE A 107 -2.02 12.03 -0.17
N HIS A 108 -2.53 13.27 -0.17
CA HIS A 108 -3.68 13.68 -0.96
C HIS A 108 -3.40 14.92 -1.85
N SER A 109 -2.18 15.46 -1.81
CA SER A 109 -1.76 16.62 -2.60
C SER A 109 -0.26 16.59 -2.89
N LYS A 110 0.18 17.39 -3.88
CA LYS A 110 1.62 17.59 -4.14
C LYS A 110 2.35 18.27 -2.97
N HIS A 111 1.67 19.13 -2.22
CA HIS A 111 2.24 19.77 -1.03
C HIS A 111 2.55 18.73 0.05
N ALA A 112 1.58 17.85 0.34
CA ALA A 112 1.76 16.75 1.28
C ALA A 112 2.89 15.79 0.84
N ALA A 113 3.13 15.62 -0.47
CA ALA A 113 4.24 14.81 -0.97
C ALA A 113 5.62 15.42 -0.59
N VAL A 114 5.77 16.74 -0.73
CA VAL A 114 7.00 17.45 -0.33
C VAL A 114 7.20 17.34 1.19
N GLU A 115 6.15 17.58 1.97
CA GLU A 115 6.23 17.46 3.44
C GLU A 115 6.58 16.03 3.87
N ALA A 116 6.00 15.02 3.24
CA ALA A 116 6.29 13.62 3.50
C ALA A 116 7.74 13.27 3.21
N GLU A 117 8.30 13.75 2.08
CA GLU A 117 9.70 13.55 1.73
C GLU A 117 10.63 14.24 2.73
N LEU A 118 10.34 15.49 3.12
CA LEU A 118 11.09 16.22 4.15
C LEU A 118 11.01 15.55 5.53
N ALA A 119 9.88 14.90 5.84
CA ALA A 119 9.71 14.11 7.07
C ALA A 119 10.38 12.73 6.99
N GLY A 120 11.10 12.41 5.90
CA GLY A 120 11.90 11.20 5.73
C GLY A 120 11.12 9.97 5.27
N ALA A 121 10.06 10.15 4.48
CA ALA A 121 9.37 9.02 3.84
C ALA A 121 10.30 8.26 2.89
N ASP A 122 10.16 6.92 2.88
CA ASP A 122 10.82 6.05 1.90
C ASP A 122 9.95 5.82 0.67
N PHE A 123 8.62 5.85 0.83
CA PHE A 123 7.64 5.78 -0.25
C PHE A 123 6.35 6.51 0.11
N LEU A 124 5.53 6.81 -0.90
CA LEU A 124 4.26 7.52 -0.76
C LEU A 124 3.12 6.67 -1.28
N ILE A 125 1.94 6.77 -0.62
CA ILE A 125 0.68 6.23 -1.15
C ILE A 125 -0.25 7.41 -1.42
N ALA A 126 -0.52 7.67 -2.70
CA ALA A 126 -1.33 8.79 -3.18
C ALA A 126 -2.75 8.34 -3.54
N GLY A 127 -3.75 8.98 -2.99
CA GLY A 127 -5.16 8.65 -3.29
C GLY A 127 -6.15 9.55 -2.55
N THR A 128 -7.43 9.32 -2.74
CA THR A 128 -8.11 8.30 -3.57
C THR A 128 -8.13 8.72 -5.04
N ILE A 129 -7.68 7.87 -5.97
CA ILE A 129 -7.55 8.25 -7.39
C ILE A 129 -8.89 8.12 -8.13
N PHE A 130 -9.57 6.99 -7.99
CA PHE A 130 -10.89 6.74 -8.58
C PHE A 130 -11.92 6.48 -7.48
N HIS A 131 -13.20 6.50 -7.87
CA HIS A 131 -14.29 6.13 -6.96
C HIS A 131 -14.06 4.71 -6.41
N THR A 132 -14.33 4.53 -5.10
CA THR A 132 -14.16 3.25 -4.43
C THR A 132 -15.20 3.07 -3.32
N ASP A 133 -15.76 1.87 -3.21
CA ASP A 133 -16.73 1.53 -2.18
C ASP A 133 -16.14 1.50 -0.77
N SER A 134 -14.82 1.34 -0.64
CA SER A 134 -14.13 1.43 0.66
C SER A 134 -14.18 2.82 1.27
N HIS A 135 -14.33 3.87 0.43
CA HIS A 135 -14.44 5.27 0.86
C HIS A 135 -15.43 6.05 -0.02
N PRO A 136 -16.75 5.69 -0.01
CA PRO A 136 -17.72 6.18 -0.98
C PRO A 136 -17.99 7.70 -0.89
N ARG A 137 -17.67 8.33 0.25
CA ARG A 137 -17.87 9.76 0.49
C ARG A 137 -16.69 10.64 0.06
N ILE A 138 -15.54 10.03 -0.26
CA ILE A 138 -14.35 10.81 -0.66
C ILE A 138 -14.43 11.07 -2.16
N LYS A 139 -14.35 12.35 -2.54
CA LYS A 139 -14.27 12.75 -3.94
C LYS A 139 -12.93 12.30 -4.53
N PRO A 140 -12.92 11.53 -5.63
CA PRO A 140 -11.68 11.12 -6.29
C PRO A 140 -10.85 12.31 -6.77
N SER A 141 -9.54 12.23 -6.58
CA SER A 141 -8.59 13.25 -7.04
C SER A 141 -8.21 13.11 -8.52
N GLY A 142 -8.49 11.93 -9.10
CA GLY A 142 -8.15 11.64 -10.49
C GLY A 142 -6.65 11.39 -10.72
N ILE A 143 -6.32 10.98 -11.95
CA ILE A 143 -4.94 10.66 -12.37
C ILE A 143 -4.01 11.88 -12.26
N ASN A 144 -4.52 13.09 -12.39
CA ASN A 144 -3.73 14.32 -12.29
C ASN A 144 -2.98 14.43 -10.95
N LEU A 145 -3.53 13.88 -9.86
CA LEU A 145 -2.80 13.83 -8.59
C LEU A 145 -1.48 13.07 -8.75
N ILE A 146 -1.51 11.91 -9.42
CA ILE A 146 -0.30 11.09 -9.64
C ILE A 146 0.75 11.87 -10.44
N THR A 147 0.36 12.46 -11.58
CA THR A 147 1.28 13.27 -12.40
C THR A 147 1.91 14.42 -11.59
N GLN A 148 1.11 15.12 -10.79
CA GLN A 148 1.60 16.22 -9.96
C GLN A 148 2.55 15.75 -8.86
N VAL A 149 2.21 14.65 -8.18
CA VAL A 149 3.04 14.09 -7.10
C VAL A 149 4.35 13.54 -7.65
N CYS A 150 4.32 12.72 -8.70
CA CYS A 150 5.52 12.15 -9.30
C CYS A 150 6.46 13.22 -9.90
N GLY A 151 5.91 14.36 -10.32
CA GLY A 151 6.73 15.51 -10.76
C GLY A 151 7.33 16.36 -9.63
N THR A 152 7.04 16.01 -8.36
CA THR A 152 7.42 16.82 -7.19
C THR A 152 8.39 16.10 -6.25
N THR A 153 8.38 14.77 -6.22
CA THR A 153 9.20 13.92 -5.33
C THR A 153 10.04 12.95 -6.13
N VAL A 154 11.17 12.54 -5.54
CA VAL A 154 12.00 11.42 -6.06
C VAL A 154 11.65 10.09 -5.37
N LYS A 155 10.73 10.11 -4.41
CA LYS A 155 10.32 8.90 -3.68
C LYS A 155 9.35 8.06 -4.51
N PRO A 156 9.40 6.72 -4.41
CA PRO A 156 8.42 5.86 -5.05
C PRO A 156 6.99 6.23 -4.67
N VAL A 157 6.11 6.33 -5.67
CA VAL A 157 4.69 6.69 -5.50
C VAL A 157 3.81 5.51 -5.88
N LEU A 158 3.01 5.04 -4.94
CA LEU A 158 1.96 4.04 -5.16
C LEU A 158 0.60 4.75 -5.21
N ALA A 159 -0.22 4.43 -6.20
CA ALA A 159 -1.57 4.96 -6.30
C ALA A 159 -2.58 4.05 -5.58
N ILE A 160 -3.58 4.63 -4.91
CA ILE A 160 -4.67 3.89 -4.25
C ILE A 160 -6.05 4.45 -4.57
N GLY A 161 -7.06 3.59 -4.59
CA GLY A 161 -8.48 3.92 -4.70
C GLY A 161 -9.07 3.60 -6.05
N GLY A 162 -9.99 2.60 -6.09
CA GLY A 162 -10.73 2.17 -7.26
C GLY A 162 -9.88 1.64 -8.41
N ILE A 163 -8.72 1.05 -8.12
CA ILE A 163 -7.76 0.58 -9.13
C ILE A 163 -8.02 -0.88 -9.47
N GLY A 164 -8.01 -1.20 -10.77
CA GLY A 164 -8.16 -2.53 -11.33
C GLY A 164 -7.57 -2.61 -12.74
N LEU A 165 -7.84 -3.70 -13.48
CA LEU A 165 -7.26 -3.94 -14.82
C LEU A 165 -7.53 -2.83 -15.84
N ASN A 166 -8.69 -2.17 -15.72
CA ASN A 166 -9.14 -1.20 -16.73
C ASN A 166 -8.40 0.14 -16.64
N ASN A 167 -7.80 0.45 -15.47
CA ASN A 167 -7.19 1.75 -15.22
C ASN A 167 -5.73 1.69 -14.67
N ALA A 168 -5.23 0.51 -14.30
CA ALA A 168 -3.89 0.35 -13.73
C ALA A 168 -2.78 0.83 -14.69
N GLU A 169 -2.91 0.58 -15.99
CA GLU A 169 -1.91 1.02 -16.98
C GLU A 169 -1.79 2.55 -17.05
N SER A 170 -2.91 3.26 -17.00
CA SER A 170 -2.91 4.74 -17.03
C SER A 170 -2.25 5.34 -15.79
N ILE A 171 -2.33 4.66 -14.64
CA ILE A 171 -1.66 5.05 -13.40
C ILE A 171 -0.12 4.98 -13.56
N ILE A 172 0.39 3.89 -14.11
CA ILE A 172 1.85 3.74 -14.35
C ILE A 172 2.32 4.74 -15.40
N LYS A 173 1.56 4.96 -16.48
CA LYS A 173 1.86 6.00 -17.48
C LYS A 173 1.86 7.42 -16.90
N ALA A 174 1.10 7.66 -15.84
CA ALA A 174 1.11 8.95 -15.13
C ALA A 174 2.33 9.12 -14.20
N GLY A 175 3.19 8.10 -14.08
CA GLY A 175 4.45 8.15 -13.35
C GLY A 175 4.49 7.34 -12.05
N ALA A 176 3.40 6.66 -11.65
CA ALA A 176 3.41 5.87 -10.42
C ALA A 176 4.35 4.65 -10.53
N ASP A 177 5.00 4.31 -9.42
CA ASP A 177 5.87 3.15 -9.29
C ASP A 177 5.11 1.87 -8.89
N GLY A 178 3.80 1.97 -8.68
CA GLY A 178 2.95 0.84 -8.35
C GLY A 178 1.54 1.26 -7.95
N VAL A 179 0.79 0.28 -7.45
CA VAL A 179 -0.59 0.48 -7.00
C VAL A 179 -0.86 -0.28 -5.70
N ALA A 180 -1.82 0.25 -4.92
CA ALA A 180 -2.38 -0.39 -3.76
C ALA A 180 -3.87 -0.68 -3.99
N VAL A 181 -4.31 -1.90 -3.70
CA VAL A 181 -5.66 -2.36 -3.94
C VAL A 181 -6.25 -3.07 -2.72
N ILE A 182 -7.58 -3.06 -2.60
CA ILE A 182 -8.35 -3.84 -1.64
C ILE A 182 -9.29 -4.76 -2.41
N SER A 183 -10.46 -4.27 -2.76
CA SER A 183 -11.58 -5.04 -3.31
C SER A 183 -11.21 -5.80 -4.60
N TYR A 184 -10.32 -5.25 -5.44
CA TYR A 184 -9.94 -5.93 -6.69
C TYR A 184 -9.41 -7.36 -6.47
N ILE A 185 -8.73 -7.61 -5.35
CA ILE A 185 -8.21 -8.94 -5.00
C ILE A 185 -9.16 -9.64 -4.02
N TRP A 186 -9.65 -8.94 -2.99
CA TRP A 186 -10.53 -9.53 -1.98
C TRP A 186 -11.87 -10.02 -2.52
N ASP A 187 -12.48 -9.31 -3.47
CA ASP A 187 -13.76 -9.72 -4.08
C ASP A 187 -13.58 -10.81 -5.16
N SER A 188 -12.33 -11.19 -5.47
CA SER A 188 -12.04 -12.16 -6.52
C SER A 188 -12.17 -13.60 -6.04
N GLN A 189 -12.93 -14.42 -6.77
CA GLN A 189 -12.95 -15.89 -6.55
C GLN A 189 -11.61 -16.57 -6.89
N LYS A 190 -10.69 -15.86 -7.56
CA LYS A 190 -9.37 -16.36 -7.98
C LYS A 190 -8.29 -15.32 -7.65
N PRO A 191 -7.96 -15.08 -6.36
CA PRO A 191 -7.07 -14.01 -5.92
C PRO A 191 -5.68 -14.08 -6.56
N LYS A 192 -5.09 -15.26 -6.70
CA LYS A 192 -3.83 -15.48 -7.41
C LYS A 192 -3.87 -15.01 -8.85
N TYR A 193 -4.97 -15.30 -9.57
CA TYR A 193 -5.13 -14.87 -10.95
C TYR A 193 -5.35 -13.36 -11.06
N ALA A 194 -6.17 -12.80 -10.17
CA ALA A 194 -6.41 -11.36 -10.10
C ALA A 194 -5.09 -10.59 -9.87
N ALA A 195 -4.31 -11.00 -8.88
CA ALA A 195 -3.01 -10.42 -8.59
C ALA A 195 -2.05 -10.52 -9.79
N ARG A 196 -1.94 -11.71 -10.40
CA ARG A 196 -1.07 -11.95 -11.57
C ARG A 196 -1.45 -11.07 -12.75
N SER A 197 -2.74 -10.95 -13.03
CA SER A 197 -3.24 -10.15 -14.15
C SER A 197 -2.97 -8.67 -13.93
N LEU A 198 -3.19 -8.18 -12.72
CA LEU A 198 -2.90 -6.79 -12.36
C LEU A 198 -1.40 -6.51 -12.41
N LYS A 199 -0.57 -7.38 -11.83
CA LYS A 199 0.90 -7.25 -11.87
C LYS A 199 1.45 -7.20 -13.30
N LYS A 200 0.92 -8.07 -14.20
CA LYS A 200 1.27 -8.05 -15.61
C LYS A 200 0.90 -6.71 -16.25
N LYS A 201 -0.28 -6.17 -15.93
CA LYS A 201 -0.75 -4.88 -16.47
C LYS A 201 0.14 -3.71 -16.04
N LEU A 202 0.60 -3.70 -14.77
CA LEU A 202 1.53 -2.70 -14.26
C LEU A 202 2.87 -2.72 -15.02
N ARG A 203 3.39 -3.91 -15.32
CA ARG A 203 4.66 -4.05 -16.06
C ARG A 203 4.59 -3.47 -17.47
N VAL A 204 3.48 -3.67 -18.17
CA VAL A 204 3.28 -3.12 -19.53
C VAL A 204 3.32 -1.60 -19.54
N GLY A 205 2.72 -0.94 -18.53
CA GLY A 205 2.72 0.52 -18.43
C GLY A 205 4.11 1.16 -18.24
N LYS A 206 5.12 0.40 -17.82
CA LYS A 206 6.47 0.89 -17.51
C LYS A 206 7.44 0.85 -18.71
N PHE A 207 7.11 0.14 -19.78
CA PHE A 207 7.97 -0.06 -20.96
C PHE A 207 7.60 0.84 -22.16
N ILE A 208 6.83 1.89 -21.93
CA ILE A 208 6.47 2.92 -22.90
C ILE A 208 6.94 4.28 -22.35
#